data_a2bc15e138e9f47157ead61bc749c806
#
_entry.id   a2bc15e138e9f47157ead61bc749c806
#
_cell.length_a   1.000
_cell.length_b   1.000
_cell.length_c   1.000
_cell.angle_alpha   90.00
_cell.angle_beta   90.00
_cell.angle_gamma   90.00
#
_symmetry.space_group_name_H-M   'P 1'
#
loop_
_entity.id
_entity.type
_entity.pdbx_description
1 polymer ?
#
loop_
_entity_poly.entity_id
_entity_poly.type
_entity_poly.pdbx_seq_one_letter_code
_entity_poly.pdbx_strand_id
1 'polypeptide(L)'
;MKERVVYHTGKWIPVSKAGMHIYDSQSFFGDGIFEMVRTFNQEFFILDKHIDRLFRSANYLQIPITKTKREIIDLCKETLERNKEHFPEGEECRLYINASRGPLPMYSEVFDRVEPTFIIDAWPLSKTAKSLGHFYKTGANAVVPVQRQIPARLLENKVKNVSRMHYQVANLEVANFNSDRDVMPLLIDEDGFVAEGTGANFIMIENGKIVTPELRNLLRGASMMYIIETLAPQLRIEVIHKNFDLYDVMNCDEAMFTGTFVNLLPCNRLNGRYINDNLKENPFGPITKKIADKWSENVGVDFIEQMKDWYQDTGKDGGYLSSLLGDK
;
A
#
# COMPACT_ATOMS: atom_id res chain seq x y z
N MET A 1 -5.59 -29.03 10.97
CA MET A 1 -4.48 -28.36 10.25
C MET A 1 -3.72 -27.52 11.27
N LYS A 2 -2.41 -27.55 11.23
CA LYS A 2 -1.56 -26.68 12.05
C LYS A 2 -1.83 -25.23 11.62
N GLU A 3 -1.99 -24.34 12.56
CA GLU A 3 -2.37 -22.97 12.31
C GLU A 3 -1.10 -22.12 12.05
N ARG A 4 -1.21 -21.05 11.20
CA ARG A 4 -0.15 -20.08 11.01
C ARG A 4 0.26 -19.44 12.35
N VAL A 5 1.51 -19.04 12.45
CA VAL A 5 2.04 -18.38 13.64
C VAL A 5 2.40 -16.92 13.35
N VAL A 6 2.21 -16.09 14.36
CA VAL A 6 2.52 -14.66 14.37
C VAL A 6 3.60 -14.40 15.41
N TYR A 7 4.60 -13.60 15.05
CA TYR A 7 5.48 -13.03 16.05
C TYR A 7 4.76 -11.88 16.76
N HIS A 8 4.57 -12.01 18.05
CA HIS A 8 3.86 -11.03 18.87
C HIS A 8 4.66 -10.72 20.12
N THR A 9 5.29 -9.56 20.18
CA THR A 9 5.96 -9.02 21.38
C THR A 9 6.84 -10.05 22.08
N GLY A 10 7.82 -10.59 21.35
CA GLY A 10 8.80 -11.55 21.87
C GLY A 10 8.39 -13.02 21.83
N LYS A 11 7.19 -13.36 21.39
CA LYS A 11 6.67 -14.73 21.36
C LYS A 11 6.08 -15.10 20.00
N TRP A 12 6.15 -16.38 19.66
CA TRP A 12 5.42 -16.97 18.55
C TRP A 12 4.09 -17.52 19.05
N ILE A 13 2.97 -17.03 18.53
CA ILE A 13 1.64 -17.45 18.92
C ILE A 13 0.80 -17.82 17.70
N PRO A 14 -0.20 -18.69 17.82
CA PRO A 14 -1.16 -18.95 16.75
C PRO A 14 -1.89 -17.69 16.30
N VAL A 15 -2.16 -17.54 15.00
CA VAL A 15 -2.83 -16.34 14.46
C VAL A 15 -4.19 -16.09 15.09
N SER A 16 -4.94 -17.13 15.47
CA SER A 16 -6.24 -17.02 16.15
C SER A 16 -6.15 -16.40 17.55
N LYS A 17 -4.93 -16.37 18.13
CA LYS A 17 -4.65 -15.74 19.44
C LYS A 17 -3.94 -14.40 19.31
N ALA A 18 -3.58 -13.99 18.07
CA ALA A 18 -2.94 -12.72 17.84
C ALA A 18 -3.99 -11.60 17.84
N GLY A 19 -3.71 -10.55 18.56
CA GLY A 19 -4.59 -9.39 18.63
C GLY A 19 -3.95 -8.22 19.33
N MET A 20 -4.51 -7.03 19.12
CA MET A 20 -4.13 -5.84 19.85
C MET A 20 -4.88 -5.82 21.18
N HIS A 21 -4.18 -5.51 22.25
CA HIS A 21 -4.82 -5.34 23.54
C HIS A 21 -5.79 -4.16 23.51
N ILE A 22 -6.95 -4.28 24.18
CA ILE A 22 -7.98 -3.21 24.16
C ILE A 22 -7.47 -1.87 24.73
N TYR A 23 -6.49 -1.89 25.61
CA TYR A 23 -5.86 -0.70 26.22
C TYR A 23 -4.54 -0.31 25.52
N ASP A 24 -4.20 -0.93 24.39
CA ASP A 24 -3.08 -0.48 23.58
C ASP A 24 -3.34 0.93 23.05
N SER A 25 -2.32 1.79 23.06
CA SER A 25 -2.41 3.15 22.56
C SER A 25 -2.93 3.22 21.12
N GLN A 26 -2.62 2.20 20.32
CA GLN A 26 -3.12 2.08 18.95
C GLN A 26 -4.64 1.86 18.91
N SER A 27 -5.20 1.11 19.85
CA SER A 27 -6.65 0.87 19.91
C SER A 27 -7.44 2.13 20.28
N PHE A 28 -6.87 2.98 21.15
CA PHE A 28 -7.51 4.22 21.59
C PHE A 28 -7.30 5.40 20.66
N PHE A 29 -6.07 5.57 20.15
CA PHE A 29 -5.66 6.80 19.49
C PHE A 29 -5.17 6.57 18.05
N GLY A 30 -5.11 5.31 17.58
CA GLY A 30 -4.42 5.01 16.34
C GLY A 30 -2.90 5.26 16.43
N ASP A 31 -2.32 5.29 17.64
CA ASP A 31 -0.90 5.56 17.91
C ASP A 31 -0.05 4.33 17.61
N GLY A 32 0.10 4.06 16.34
CA GLY A 32 0.86 2.93 15.82
C GLY A 32 1.38 3.20 14.41
N ILE A 33 2.37 2.43 14.04
CA ILE A 33 2.99 2.45 12.72
C ILE A 33 3.01 1.04 12.15
N PHE A 34 3.04 0.94 10.82
CA PHE A 34 3.08 -0.35 10.18
C PHE A 34 3.85 -0.34 8.87
N GLU A 35 4.28 -1.51 8.45
CA GLU A 35 4.79 -1.78 7.12
C GLU A 35 4.08 -2.96 6.47
N MET A 36 4.03 -2.91 5.16
CA MET A 36 3.57 -3.99 4.31
C MET A 36 4.66 -4.28 3.29
N VAL A 37 5.10 -5.53 3.22
CA VAL A 37 6.13 -5.98 2.29
C VAL A 37 5.60 -7.15 1.48
N ARG A 38 6.03 -7.29 0.25
CA ARG A 38 5.77 -8.48 -0.56
C ARG A 38 7.07 -9.22 -0.89
N THR A 39 6.95 -10.46 -1.29
CA THR A 39 8.03 -11.20 -1.94
C THR A 39 7.89 -11.22 -3.46
N PHE A 40 8.99 -11.51 -4.14
CA PHE A 40 9.07 -12.04 -5.51
C PHE A 40 9.99 -13.27 -5.46
N ASN A 41 9.56 -14.38 -6.04
CA ASN A 41 10.25 -15.65 -5.92
C ASN A 41 10.56 -16.02 -4.45
N GLN A 42 9.63 -15.69 -3.54
CA GLN A 42 9.74 -15.88 -2.08
C GLN A 42 10.87 -15.08 -1.39
N GLU A 43 11.54 -14.16 -2.11
CA GLU A 43 12.50 -13.21 -1.55
C GLU A 43 11.83 -11.86 -1.30
N PHE A 44 12.04 -11.28 -0.10
CA PHE A 44 11.44 -10.00 0.24
C PHE A 44 11.96 -8.87 -0.65
N PHE A 45 11.05 -8.19 -1.29
CA PHE A 45 11.37 -7.05 -2.14
C PHE A 45 11.65 -5.79 -1.30
N ILE A 46 12.87 -5.27 -1.42
CA ILE A 46 13.34 -4.03 -0.75
C ILE A 46 12.99 -3.93 0.75
N LEU A 47 13.06 -5.05 1.48
CA LEU A 47 12.73 -5.12 2.90
C LEU A 47 13.52 -4.09 3.73
N ASP A 48 14.78 -3.86 3.41
CA ASP A 48 15.65 -2.86 4.05
C ASP A 48 15.03 -1.44 3.98
N LYS A 49 14.46 -1.04 2.85
CA LYS A 49 13.81 0.26 2.66
C LYS A 49 12.53 0.38 3.50
N HIS A 50 11.76 -0.70 3.61
CA HIS A 50 10.61 -0.77 4.49
C HIS A 50 10.99 -0.63 5.95
N ILE A 51 12.02 -1.35 6.39
CA ILE A 51 12.52 -1.27 7.77
C ILE A 51 13.09 0.13 8.07
N ASP A 52 13.81 0.74 7.13
CA ASP A 52 14.30 2.12 7.27
C ASP A 52 13.14 3.11 7.45
N ARG A 53 12.03 2.94 6.71
CA ARG A 53 10.85 3.79 6.86
C ARG A 53 10.12 3.54 8.19
N LEU A 54 10.03 2.27 8.62
CA LEU A 54 9.50 1.92 9.94
C LEU A 54 10.23 2.69 11.05
N PHE A 55 11.57 2.66 11.03
CA PHE A 55 12.38 3.38 12.03
C PHE A 55 12.25 4.90 11.93
N ARG A 56 12.14 5.46 10.72
CA ARG A 56 11.87 6.92 10.56
C ARG A 56 10.50 7.28 11.13
N SER A 57 9.48 6.46 10.88
CA SER A 57 8.14 6.64 11.44
C SER A 57 8.13 6.54 12.97
N ALA A 58 8.82 5.51 13.50
CA ALA A 58 8.97 5.32 14.94
C ALA A 58 9.68 6.50 15.61
N ASN A 59 10.76 7.00 15.01
CA ASN A 59 11.51 8.15 15.53
C ASN A 59 10.64 9.41 15.58
N TYR A 60 9.88 9.69 14.52
CA TYR A 60 9.00 10.87 14.46
C TYR A 60 7.90 10.82 15.52
N LEU A 61 7.23 9.69 15.69
CA LEU A 61 6.17 9.50 16.68
C LEU A 61 6.70 9.10 18.08
N GLN A 62 8.01 8.94 18.25
CA GLN A 62 8.64 8.47 19.48
C GLN A 62 8.07 7.13 19.97
N ILE A 63 7.72 6.24 19.03
CA ILE A 63 7.29 4.86 19.35
C ILE A 63 8.55 4.04 19.64
N PRO A 64 8.68 3.45 20.83
CA PRO A 64 9.88 2.72 21.19
C PRO A 64 9.95 1.37 20.43
N ILE A 65 10.98 1.19 19.61
CA ILE A 65 11.35 -0.09 19.01
C ILE A 65 12.58 -0.61 19.73
N THR A 66 12.43 -1.70 20.46
CA THR A 66 13.49 -2.29 21.28
C THR A 66 14.47 -3.18 20.49
N LYS A 67 14.18 -3.43 19.22
CA LYS A 67 14.96 -4.29 18.33
C LYS A 67 15.76 -3.48 17.34
N THR A 68 16.93 -3.99 16.97
CA THR A 68 17.71 -3.45 15.85
C THR A 68 17.06 -3.76 14.51
N LYS A 69 17.42 -3.01 13.48
CA LYS A 69 16.97 -3.28 12.09
C LYS A 69 17.30 -4.71 11.67
N ARG A 70 18.47 -5.21 12.02
CA ARG A 70 18.92 -6.57 11.69
C ARG A 70 18.03 -7.62 12.33
N GLU A 71 17.75 -7.49 13.62
CA GLU A 71 16.86 -8.41 14.33
C GLU A 71 15.47 -8.44 13.73
N ILE A 72 14.92 -7.27 13.29
CA ILE A 72 13.62 -7.21 12.64
C ILE A 72 13.66 -7.91 11.29
N ILE A 73 14.69 -7.69 10.47
CA ILE A 73 14.87 -8.39 9.19
C ILE A 73 14.92 -9.91 9.41
N ASP A 74 15.68 -10.37 10.39
CA ASP A 74 15.80 -11.79 10.68
C ASP A 74 14.47 -12.38 11.18
N LEU A 75 13.71 -11.64 12.00
CA LEU A 75 12.35 -12.02 12.41
C LEU A 75 11.36 -12.06 11.23
N CYS A 76 11.45 -11.15 10.28
CA CYS A 76 10.63 -11.18 9.08
C CYS A 76 10.87 -12.46 8.25
N LYS A 77 12.15 -12.83 8.07
CA LYS A 77 12.53 -14.08 7.38
C LYS A 77 12.06 -15.31 8.15
N GLU A 78 12.24 -15.32 9.46
CA GLU A 78 11.76 -16.40 10.31
C GLU A 78 10.23 -16.52 10.27
N THR A 79 9.49 -15.38 10.23
CA THR A 79 8.03 -15.39 10.14
C THR A 79 7.58 -16.05 8.83
N LEU A 80 8.22 -15.73 7.71
CA LEU A 80 7.93 -16.37 6.42
C LEU A 80 8.23 -17.88 6.51
N GLU A 81 9.40 -18.25 6.97
CA GLU A 81 9.83 -19.65 7.04
C GLU A 81 8.89 -20.51 7.89
N ARG A 82 8.48 -20.01 9.06
CA ARG A 82 7.54 -20.71 9.95
C ARG A 82 6.14 -20.91 9.35
N ASN A 83 5.78 -20.11 8.36
CA ASN A 83 4.47 -20.13 7.73
C ASN A 83 4.45 -20.72 6.31
N LYS A 84 5.58 -21.08 5.73
CA LYS A 84 5.67 -21.61 4.36
C LYS A 84 4.75 -22.82 4.10
N GLU A 85 4.63 -23.73 5.06
CA GLU A 85 3.75 -24.92 4.94
C GLU A 85 2.26 -24.56 4.74
N HIS A 86 1.87 -23.31 5.03
CA HIS A 86 0.50 -22.81 4.86
C HIS A 86 0.29 -22.08 3.52
N PHE A 87 1.34 -21.95 2.72
CA PHE A 87 1.29 -21.25 1.45
C PHE A 87 1.13 -22.27 0.31
N PRO A 88 0.26 -22.01 -0.67
CA PRO A 88 0.26 -22.78 -1.92
C PRO A 88 1.65 -22.79 -2.57
N GLU A 89 1.93 -23.80 -3.38
CA GLU A 89 3.16 -23.84 -4.17
C GLU A 89 3.23 -22.65 -5.12
N GLY A 90 4.40 -22.00 -5.21
CA GLY A 90 4.61 -20.81 -6.05
C GLY A 90 3.95 -19.52 -5.53
N GLU A 91 3.37 -19.55 -4.33
CA GLU A 91 2.73 -18.39 -3.72
C GLU A 91 3.75 -17.37 -3.22
N GLU A 92 3.38 -16.09 -3.32
CA GLU A 92 4.14 -15.00 -2.74
C GLU A 92 3.61 -14.62 -1.36
N CYS A 93 4.49 -14.02 -0.57
CA CYS A 93 4.17 -13.57 0.77
C CYS A 93 3.72 -12.12 0.79
N ARG A 94 2.69 -11.85 1.57
CA ARG A 94 2.38 -10.54 2.14
C ARG A 94 2.80 -10.55 3.59
N LEU A 95 3.77 -9.72 3.93
CA LEU A 95 4.25 -9.51 5.30
C LEU A 95 3.64 -8.23 5.87
N TYR A 96 3.17 -8.29 7.09
CA TYR A 96 2.73 -7.16 7.89
C TYR A 96 3.62 -6.99 9.10
N ILE A 97 4.12 -5.78 9.33
CA ILE A 97 4.87 -5.40 10.52
C ILE A 97 4.11 -4.28 11.18
N ASN A 98 3.82 -4.39 12.46
CA ASN A 98 3.14 -3.36 13.24
C ASN A 98 3.92 -3.08 14.53
N ALA A 99 4.00 -1.82 14.89
CA ALA A 99 4.55 -1.39 16.16
C ALA A 99 3.68 -0.28 16.77
N SER A 100 3.40 -0.40 18.04
CA SER A 100 2.72 0.62 18.84
C SER A 100 3.46 0.87 20.15
N ARG A 101 3.06 1.93 20.84
CA ARG A 101 3.58 2.25 22.19
C ARG A 101 3.20 1.21 23.22
N GLY A 102 2.23 0.35 22.91
CA GLY A 102 1.65 -0.60 23.86
C GLY A 102 0.60 0.04 24.77
N PRO A 103 0.17 -0.65 25.81
CA PRO A 103 -0.71 -0.11 26.84
C PRO A 103 -0.07 1.12 27.50
N LEU A 104 -0.86 2.17 27.69
CA LEU A 104 -0.34 3.40 28.29
C LEU A 104 -0.02 3.22 29.77
N PRO A 105 1.05 3.85 30.29
CA PRO A 105 1.48 3.72 31.70
C PRO A 105 0.39 4.06 32.73
N MET A 106 -0.58 4.91 32.37
CA MET A 106 -1.72 5.24 33.23
C MET A 106 -2.62 4.03 33.55
N TYR A 107 -2.49 2.94 32.78
CA TYR A 107 -3.21 1.70 33.01
C TYR A 107 -2.34 0.60 33.66
N SER A 108 -1.14 0.96 34.18
CA SER A 108 -0.20 -0.02 34.76
C SER A 108 -0.76 -0.79 35.96
N GLU A 109 -1.72 -0.22 36.67
CA GLU A 109 -2.40 -0.92 37.78
C GLU A 109 -3.40 -1.99 37.30
N VAL A 110 -3.80 -1.93 36.02
CA VAL A 110 -4.72 -2.87 35.38
C VAL A 110 -3.96 -4.01 34.67
N PHE A 111 -2.67 -3.81 34.39
CA PHE A 111 -1.83 -4.75 33.64
C PHE A 111 -0.54 -5.06 34.35
N ASP A 112 -0.22 -6.34 34.43
CA ASP A 112 1.06 -6.82 34.95
C ASP A 112 2.26 -6.41 34.07
N ARG A 113 2.00 -5.94 32.83
CA ARG A 113 3.05 -5.68 31.85
C ARG A 113 2.68 -4.56 30.90
N VAL A 114 3.45 -3.48 30.94
CA VAL A 114 3.38 -2.35 30.00
C VAL A 114 4.64 -2.36 29.15
N GLU A 115 4.54 -2.88 27.92
CA GLU A 115 5.64 -2.89 26.96
C GLU A 115 5.13 -2.53 25.57
N PRO A 116 5.98 -1.99 24.68
CA PRO A 116 5.62 -1.73 23.31
C PRO A 116 5.13 -3.00 22.61
N THR A 117 4.03 -2.89 21.87
CA THR A 117 3.53 -3.99 21.06
C THR A 117 4.27 -4.04 19.74
N PHE A 118 4.76 -5.23 19.37
CA PHE A 118 5.43 -5.45 18.10
C PHE A 118 4.95 -6.76 17.46
N ILE A 119 4.38 -6.66 16.26
CA ILE A 119 3.74 -7.79 15.58
C ILE A 119 4.34 -7.96 14.19
N ILE A 120 4.63 -9.21 13.80
CA ILE A 120 4.95 -9.58 12.42
C ILE A 120 4.08 -10.77 12.03
N ASP A 121 3.29 -10.61 10.95
CA ASP A 121 2.47 -11.67 10.36
C ASP A 121 2.79 -11.85 8.87
N ALA A 122 2.68 -13.09 8.39
CA ALA A 122 2.90 -13.46 7.00
C ALA A 122 1.76 -14.34 6.49
N TRP A 123 1.19 -13.97 5.33
CA TRP A 123 0.15 -14.76 4.68
C TRP A 123 0.25 -14.71 3.16
N PRO A 124 -0.43 -15.64 2.45
CA PRO A 124 -0.42 -15.69 0.99
C PRO A 124 -0.88 -14.38 0.36
N LEU A 125 -0.07 -13.80 -0.52
CA LEU A 125 -0.37 -12.52 -1.18
C LEU A 125 -1.60 -12.64 -2.08
N SER A 126 -1.79 -13.77 -2.78
CA SER A 126 -2.95 -14.02 -3.65
C SER A 126 -4.28 -13.81 -2.95
N LYS A 127 -4.37 -14.11 -1.64
CA LYS A 127 -5.61 -13.92 -0.86
C LYS A 127 -6.10 -12.48 -0.79
N THR A 128 -5.17 -11.52 -0.93
CA THR A 128 -5.49 -10.10 -0.96
C THR A 128 -5.39 -9.49 -2.35
N ALA A 129 -4.57 -10.07 -3.22
CA ALA A 129 -4.34 -9.57 -4.57
C ALA A 129 -5.40 -10.04 -5.59
N LYS A 130 -6.11 -11.16 -5.32
CA LYS A 130 -7.07 -11.76 -6.23
C LYS A 130 -8.18 -10.82 -6.74
N SER A 131 -8.55 -9.80 -5.96
CA SER A 131 -9.55 -8.82 -6.35
C SER A 131 -8.99 -7.66 -7.19
N LEU A 132 -7.67 -7.58 -7.38
CA LEU A 132 -7.01 -6.44 -8.03
C LEU A 132 -6.52 -6.75 -9.45
N GLY A 133 -6.47 -8.02 -9.84
CA GLY A 133 -5.92 -8.44 -11.14
C GLY A 133 -6.67 -7.91 -12.35
N HIS A 134 -7.97 -7.60 -12.22
CA HIS A 134 -8.78 -7.04 -13.32
C HIS A 134 -8.26 -5.66 -13.78
N PHE A 135 -7.72 -4.84 -12.87
CA PHE A 135 -7.20 -3.51 -13.20
C PHE A 135 -6.10 -3.53 -14.27
N TYR A 136 -5.36 -4.64 -14.39
CA TYR A 136 -4.33 -4.76 -15.44
C TYR A 136 -4.93 -4.98 -16.84
N LYS A 137 -6.23 -5.27 -16.92
CA LYS A 137 -6.98 -5.41 -18.18
C LYS A 137 -7.81 -4.16 -18.48
N THR A 138 -8.45 -3.59 -17.46
CA THR A 138 -9.44 -2.52 -17.60
C THR A 138 -8.89 -1.13 -17.29
N GLY A 139 -7.79 -1.05 -16.56
CA GLY A 139 -7.28 0.21 -16.01
C GLY A 139 -8.11 0.72 -14.83
N ALA A 140 -7.49 1.50 -13.97
CA ALA A 140 -8.17 2.14 -12.87
C ALA A 140 -8.91 3.40 -13.29
N ASN A 141 -10.08 3.61 -12.70
CA ASN A 141 -10.80 4.87 -12.70
C ASN A 141 -10.47 5.61 -11.40
N ALA A 142 -9.63 6.63 -11.46
CA ALA A 142 -9.38 7.50 -10.33
C ALA A 142 -10.63 8.32 -10.01
N VAL A 143 -11.19 8.15 -8.82
CA VAL A 143 -12.38 8.89 -8.38
C VAL A 143 -12.01 9.80 -7.22
N VAL A 144 -12.31 11.08 -7.35
CA VAL A 144 -12.00 12.09 -6.35
C VAL A 144 -13.16 12.21 -5.36
N PRO A 145 -12.99 11.78 -4.09
CA PRO A 145 -14.00 11.92 -3.06
C PRO A 145 -14.09 13.35 -2.53
N VAL A 146 -15.12 13.65 -1.75
CA VAL A 146 -15.22 14.91 -0.99
C VAL A 146 -14.15 14.96 0.10
N GLN A 147 -13.86 13.80 0.73
CA GLN A 147 -12.78 13.69 1.70
C GLN A 147 -11.45 14.11 1.10
N ARG A 148 -10.73 15.01 1.79
CA ARG A 148 -9.42 15.51 1.38
C ARG A 148 -8.29 14.78 2.10
N GLN A 149 -7.09 14.84 1.52
CA GLN A 149 -5.87 14.45 2.22
C GLN A 149 -5.68 15.34 3.45
N ILE A 150 -5.33 14.73 4.57
CA ILE A 150 -5.02 15.50 5.77
C ILE A 150 -3.72 16.27 5.54
N PRO A 151 -3.70 17.60 5.76
CA PRO A 151 -2.49 18.38 5.64
C PRO A 151 -1.37 17.89 6.56
N ALA A 152 -0.13 17.85 6.07
CA ALA A 152 1.03 17.38 6.84
C ALA A 152 1.26 18.17 8.15
N ARG A 153 0.76 19.41 8.25
CA ARG A 153 0.79 20.20 9.50
C ARG A 153 -0.12 19.66 10.61
N LEU A 154 -1.13 18.84 10.26
CA LEU A 154 -2.07 18.23 11.22
C LEU A 154 -1.69 16.77 11.51
N LEU A 155 -1.29 16.02 10.49
CA LEU A 155 -0.83 14.64 10.61
C LEU A 155 0.23 14.39 9.53
N GLU A 156 1.45 14.06 9.95
CA GLU A 156 2.59 13.89 9.03
C GLU A 156 2.37 12.68 8.08
N ASN A 157 2.12 12.97 6.81
CA ASN A 157 1.80 11.98 5.79
C ASN A 157 2.96 11.03 5.44
N LYS A 158 4.22 11.47 5.68
CA LYS A 158 5.40 10.62 5.48
C LYS A 158 5.51 9.50 6.51
N VAL A 159 4.79 9.58 7.61
CA VAL A 159 4.69 8.52 8.62
C VAL A 159 3.65 7.50 8.17
N LYS A 160 4.06 6.23 8.07
CA LYS A 160 3.12 5.14 7.77
C LYS A 160 2.39 4.71 9.05
N ASN A 161 1.46 5.57 9.50
CA ASN A 161 0.69 5.38 10.72
C ASN A 161 -0.61 4.58 10.47
N VAL A 162 -1.24 4.11 11.54
CA VAL A 162 -2.53 3.39 11.51
C VAL A 162 -3.75 4.30 11.58
N SER A 163 -3.58 5.59 11.90
CA SER A 163 -4.63 6.61 11.96
C SER A 163 -5.10 7.01 10.56
N ARG A 164 -5.84 6.11 9.89
CA ARG A 164 -6.23 6.23 8.47
C ARG A 164 -7.73 6.35 8.26
N MET A 165 -8.45 6.89 9.24
CA MET A 165 -9.90 7.03 9.15
C MET A 165 -10.33 7.86 7.93
N HIS A 166 -9.59 8.91 7.58
CA HIS A 166 -9.85 9.73 6.40
C HIS A 166 -9.78 8.91 5.10
N TYR A 167 -8.84 7.94 5.00
CA TYR A 167 -8.81 7.03 3.84
C TYR A 167 -10.04 6.11 3.83
N GLN A 168 -10.48 5.64 4.99
CA GLN A 168 -11.65 4.80 5.07
C GLN A 168 -12.93 5.57 4.71
N VAL A 169 -13.05 6.83 5.12
CA VAL A 169 -14.16 7.71 4.71
C VAL A 169 -14.14 7.90 3.19
N ALA A 170 -12.99 8.22 2.60
CA ALA A 170 -12.86 8.34 1.15
C ALA A 170 -13.24 7.05 0.41
N ASN A 171 -12.83 5.88 0.93
CA ASN A 171 -13.21 4.59 0.36
C ASN A 171 -14.72 4.37 0.40
N LEU A 172 -15.38 4.68 1.53
CA LEU A 172 -16.83 4.56 1.68
C LEU A 172 -17.60 5.52 0.78
N GLU A 173 -17.12 6.76 0.63
CA GLU A 173 -17.71 7.71 -0.31
C GLU A 173 -17.70 7.16 -1.73
N VAL A 174 -16.53 6.73 -2.21
CA VAL A 174 -16.39 6.18 -3.57
C VAL A 174 -17.22 4.91 -3.75
N ALA A 175 -17.23 4.01 -2.76
CA ALA A 175 -18.03 2.79 -2.81
C ALA A 175 -19.55 3.07 -2.85
N ASN A 176 -20.03 4.11 -2.16
CA ASN A 176 -21.45 4.45 -2.13
C ASN A 176 -21.96 5.12 -3.41
N PHE A 177 -21.11 5.93 -4.05
CA PHE A 177 -21.53 6.76 -5.20
C PHE A 177 -21.10 6.18 -6.55
N ASN A 178 -20.34 5.11 -6.57
CA ASN A 178 -19.82 4.55 -7.82
C ASN A 178 -20.11 3.06 -7.92
N SER A 179 -20.83 2.65 -8.95
CA SER A 179 -21.12 1.25 -9.27
C SER A 179 -20.00 0.58 -10.10
N ASP A 180 -19.02 1.36 -10.57
CA ASP A 180 -17.89 0.84 -11.32
C ASP A 180 -16.92 0.11 -10.37
N ARG A 181 -16.57 -1.13 -10.69
CA ARG A 181 -15.63 -1.94 -9.90
C ARG A 181 -14.17 -1.56 -10.10
N ASP A 182 -13.87 -0.80 -11.15
CA ASP A 182 -12.51 -0.37 -11.47
C ASP A 182 -12.10 0.94 -10.76
N VAL A 183 -12.78 1.31 -9.68
CA VAL A 183 -12.57 2.58 -9.01
C VAL A 183 -11.45 2.52 -7.98
N MET A 184 -10.65 3.58 -7.95
CA MET A 184 -9.63 3.85 -6.95
C MET A 184 -9.78 5.29 -6.45
N PRO A 185 -9.95 5.52 -5.12
CA PRO A 185 -10.00 6.88 -4.60
C PRO A 185 -8.68 7.62 -4.85
N LEU A 186 -8.79 8.84 -5.38
CA LEU A 186 -7.67 9.77 -5.55
C LEU A 186 -7.91 10.99 -4.68
N LEU A 187 -7.10 11.16 -3.64
CA LEU A 187 -7.20 12.28 -2.73
C LEU A 187 -6.48 13.50 -3.30
N ILE A 188 -7.12 14.66 -3.19
CA ILE A 188 -6.50 15.96 -3.39
C ILE A 188 -6.33 16.65 -2.03
N ASP A 189 -5.37 17.53 -1.94
CA ASP A 189 -5.13 18.31 -0.73
C ASP A 189 -6.10 19.49 -0.61
N GLU A 190 -5.94 20.32 0.43
CA GLU A 190 -6.79 21.48 0.69
C GLU A 190 -6.65 22.59 -0.36
N ASP A 191 -5.53 22.64 -1.08
CA ASP A 191 -5.27 23.60 -2.15
C ASP A 191 -5.75 23.10 -3.52
N GLY A 192 -6.28 21.86 -3.59
CA GLY A 192 -6.79 21.24 -4.82
C GLY A 192 -5.75 20.44 -5.60
N PHE A 193 -4.53 20.29 -5.10
CA PHE A 193 -3.50 19.51 -5.75
C PHE A 193 -3.62 18.03 -5.43
N VAL A 194 -3.28 17.20 -6.42
CA VAL A 194 -3.25 15.73 -6.26
C VAL A 194 -2.23 15.33 -5.19
N ALA A 195 -2.65 14.45 -4.30
CA ALA A 195 -1.79 13.87 -3.27
C ALA A 195 -1.52 12.39 -3.56
N GLU A 196 -2.40 11.50 -3.15
CA GLU A 196 -2.23 10.04 -3.32
C GLU A 196 -3.58 9.32 -3.24
N GLY A 197 -3.62 8.03 -3.57
CA GLY A 197 -4.77 7.18 -3.29
C GLY A 197 -4.79 6.71 -1.83
N THR A 198 -5.86 6.05 -1.42
CA THR A 198 -6.04 5.59 -0.03
C THR A 198 -5.10 4.45 0.40
N GLY A 199 -4.37 3.86 -0.53
CA GLY A 199 -3.39 2.79 -0.25
C GLY A 199 -2.26 2.71 -1.26
N ALA A 200 -2.17 3.68 -2.18
CA ALA A 200 -1.21 3.74 -3.27
C ALA A 200 -0.85 5.20 -3.57
N ASN A 201 0.38 5.44 -4.03
CA ASN A 201 0.75 6.75 -4.57
C ASN A 201 0.20 6.92 -5.99
N PHE A 202 0.10 8.15 -6.45
CA PHE A 202 -0.31 8.49 -7.81
C PHE A 202 0.84 9.15 -8.57
N ILE A 203 0.99 8.77 -9.83
CA ILE A 203 2.03 9.26 -10.75
C ILE A 203 1.36 9.52 -12.10
N MET A 204 1.71 10.60 -12.77
CA MET A 204 1.33 10.83 -14.16
C MET A 204 2.56 10.90 -15.06
N ILE A 205 2.37 10.69 -16.35
CA ILE A 205 3.36 10.90 -17.40
C ILE A 205 2.94 12.12 -18.20
N GLU A 206 3.85 13.05 -18.36
CA GLU A 206 3.65 14.28 -19.13
C GLU A 206 4.88 14.51 -20.01
N ASN A 207 4.68 14.59 -21.33
CA ASN A 207 5.75 14.78 -22.31
C ASN A 207 6.91 13.76 -22.15
N GLY A 208 6.56 12.50 -21.91
CA GLY A 208 7.53 11.41 -21.72
C GLY A 208 8.27 11.41 -20.38
N LYS A 209 7.94 12.28 -19.44
CA LYS A 209 8.54 12.40 -18.12
C LYS A 209 7.63 11.84 -17.04
N ILE A 210 8.21 11.27 -16.00
CA ILE A 210 7.50 10.87 -14.80
C ILE A 210 7.24 12.12 -13.95
N VAL A 211 5.98 12.39 -13.63
CA VAL A 211 5.59 13.51 -12.77
C VAL A 211 4.92 12.97 -11.53
N THR A 212 5.46 13.31 -10.36
CA THR A 212 4.88 12.97 -9.06
C THR A 212 4.45 14.21 -8.32
N PRO A 213 3.44 14.13 -7.45
CA PRO A 213 3.18 15.20 -6.51
C PRO A 213 4.43 15.52 -5.67
N GLU A 214 4.50 16.72 -5.11
CA GLU A 214 5.55 17.07 -4.16
C GLU A 214 5.56 16.11 -2.97
N LEU A 215 6.73 15.61 -2.60
CA LEU A 215 6.91 14.57 -1.57
C LEU A 215 6.64 15.05 -0.13
N ARG A 216 5.94 16.17 0.06
CA ARG A 216 5.64 16.76 1.38
C ARG A 216 4.30 16.30 1.95
N ASN A 217 3.27 16.14 1.11
CA ASN A 217 1.88 15.86 1.52
C ASN A 217 1.43 14.41 1.25
N LEU A 218 2.36 13.48 1.07
CA LEU A 218 2.06 12.09 0.77
C LEU A 218 3.04 11.13 1.45
N LEU A 219 2.66 9.87 1.51
CA LEU A 219 3.57 8.83 1.92
C LEU A 219 4.65 8.62 0.85
N ARG A 220 5.93 8.65 1.25
CA ARG A 220 7.02 8.23 0.36
C ARG A 220 6.99 6.71 0.22
N GLY A 221 6.09 6.23 -0.65
CA GLY A 221 5.85 4.81 -0.86
C GLY A 221 7.08 4.09 -1.38
N ALA A 222 7.40 2.91 -0.85
CA ALA A 222 8.59 2.16 -1.27
C ALA A 222 8.54 1.83 -2.77
N SER A 223 7.37 1.48 -3.31
CA SER A 223 7.15 1.24 -4.75
C SER A 223 7.36 2.50 -5.59
N MET A 224 6.81 3.64 -5.16
CA MET A 224 7.03 4.92 -5.85
C MET A 224 8.50 5.31 -5.83
N MET A 225 9.19 5.20 -4.69
CA MET A 225 10.61 5.51 -4.60
C MET A 225 11.46 4.56 -5.44
N TYR A 226 11.05 3.28 -5.57
CA TYR A 226 11.72 2.34 -6.48
C TYR A 226 11.58 2.75 -7.95
N ILE A 227 10.41 3.23 -8.37
CA ILE A 227 10.23 3.80 -9.72
C ILE A 227 11.18 5.00 -9.91
N ILE A 228 11.20 5.93 -8.95
CA ILE A 228 11.95 7.19 -9.04
C ILE A 228 13.47 6.96 -8.98
N GLU A 229 13.93 6.17 -8.00
CA GLU A 229 15.35 6.04 -7.67
C GLU A 229 16.05 4.94 -8.47
N THR A 230 15.28 3.95 -8.98
CA THR A 230 15.85 2.78 -9.66
C THR A 230 15.40 2.66 -11.12
N LEU A 231 14.09 2.58 -11.35
CA LEU A 231 13.60 2.29 -12.71
C LEU A 231 13.74 3.47 -13.65
N ALA A 232 13.40 4.68 -13.21
CA ALA A 232 13.53 5.87 -14.04
C ALA A 232 14.98 6.13 -14.52
N PRO A 233 16.02 6.05 -13.66
CA PRO A 233 17.40 6.13 -14.10
C PRO A 233 17.80 5.02 -15.08
N GLN A 234 17.40 3.77 -14.84
CA GLN A 234 17.69 2.65 -15.74
C GLN A 234 17.07 2.84 -17.13
N LEU A 235 15.87 3.44 -17.18
CA LEU A 235 15.14 3.74 -18.41
C LEU A 235 15.52 5.10 -19.03
N ARG A 236 16.35 5.89 -18.35
CA ARG A 236 16.72 7.27 -18.72
C ARG A 236 15.50 8.19 -18.87
N ILE A 237 14.52 8.03 -17.97
CA ILE A 237 13.32 8.85 -17.91
C ILE A 237 13.53 9.92 -16.83
N GLU A 238 13.28 11.19 -17.20
CA GLU A 238 13.33 12.31 -16.27
C GLU A 238 12.20 12.22 -15.26
N VAL A 239 12.46 12.57 -13.99
CA VAL A 239 11.46 12.65 -12.93
C VAL A 239 11.32 14.08 -12.45
N ILE A 240 10.08 14.55 -12.38
CA ILE A 240 9.72 15.88 -11.91
C ILE A 240 8.81 15.75 -10.69
N HIS A 241 9.13 16.48 -9.62
CA HIS A 241 8.28 16.65 -8.45
C HIS A 241 7.62 18.03 -8.51
N LYS A 242 6.32 18.10 -8.76
CA LYS A 242 5.58 19.37 -8.82
C LYS A 242 4.16 19.18 -8.28
N ASN A 243 3.55 20.25 -7.80
CA ASN A 243 2.11 20.26 -7.61
C ASN A 243 1.41 20.24 -8.97
N PHE A 244 0.36 19.45 -9.09
CA PHE A 244 -0.51 19.37 -10.25
C PHE A 244 -1.95 19.08 -9.79
N ASP A 245 -2.91 19.50 -10.57
CA ASP A 245 -4.32 19.39 -10.25
C ASP A 245 -5.05 18.41 -11.18
N LEU A 246 -6.38 18.37 -11.07
CA LEU A 246 -7.20 17.47 -11.89
C LEU A 246 -7.23 17.88 -13.36
N TYR A 247 -6.99 19.17 -13.68
CA TYR A 247 -6.86 19.62 -15.05
C TYR A 247 -5.60 19.01 -15.69
N ASP A 248 -4.49 19.03 -14.97
CA ASP A 248 -3.24 18.42 -15.42
C ASP A 248 -3.40 16.90 -15.66
N VAL A 249 -4.06 16.21 -14.72
CA VAL A 249 -4.33 14.76 -14.86
C VAL A 249 -5.21 14.46 -16.07
N MET A 250 -6.22 15.29 -16.36
CA MET A 250 -7.10 15.09 -17.53
C MET A 250 -6.40 15.36 -18.88
N ASN A 251 -5.25 16.01 -18.84
CA ASN A 251 -4.48 16.36 -20.05
C ASN A 251 -3.11 15.69 -20.10
N CYS A 252 -2.78 14.78 -19.17
CA CYS A 252 -1.54 14.05 -19.20
C CYS A 252 -1.55 12.91 -20.24
N ASP A 253 -0.37 12.40 -20.57
CA ASP A 253 -0.23 11.29 -21.52
C ASP A 253 -0.72 9.97 -20.94
N GLU A 254 -0.31 9.68 -19.69
CA GLU A 254 -0.58 8.43 -18.97
C GLU A 254 -0.67 8.71 -17.47
N ALA A 255 -1.35 7.83 -16.73
CA ALA A 255 -1.36 7.86 -15.27
C ALA A 255 -1.30 6.46 -14.67
N MET A 256 -0.85 6.37 -13.41
CA MET A 256 -0.76 5.11 -12.69
C MET A 256 -0.85 5.30 -11.18
N PHE A 257 -1.36 4.26 -10.50
CA PHE A 257 -1.15 4.09 -9.08
C PHE A 257 0.03 3.15 -8.82
N THR A 258 0.71 3.33 -7.68
CA THR A 258 1.81 2.46 -7.29
C THR A 258 1.78 2.15 -5.80
N GLY A 259 2.00 0.88 -5.46
CA GLY A 259 1.96 0.41 -4.08
C GLY A 259 2.48 -1.02 -3.96
N THR A 260 2.73 -1.47 -2.74
CA THR A 260 3.42 -2.74 -2.48
C THR A 260 2.71 -3.96 -3.10
N PHE A 261 1.38 -3.99 -3.14
CA PHE A 261 0.67 -5.18 -3.64
C PHE A 261 0.47 -5.18 -5.15
N VAL A 262 0.23 -4.00 -5.69
CA VAL A 262 -0.04 -3.80 -7.11
C VAL A 262 1.21 -3.45 -7.90
N ASN A 263 2.33 -3.18 -7.23
CA ASN A 263 3.54 -2.63 -7.82
C ASN A 263 3.24 -1.34 -8.58
N LEU A 264 2.74 -1.47 -9.79
CA LEU A 264 2.26 -0.43 -10.67
C LEU A 264 0.91 -0.86 -11.25
N LEU A 265 -0.07 0.02 -11.21
CA LEU A 265 -1.43 -0.19 -11.70
C LEU A 265 -1.78 0.91 -12.69
N PRO A 266 -2.09 0.61 -13.96
CA PRO A 266 -2.43 1.64 -14.94
C PRO A 266 -3.74 2.34 -14.54
N CYS A 267 -3.77 3.66 -14.70
CA CYS A 267 -4.95 4.50 -14.49
C CYS A 267 -5.31 5.19 -15.81
N ASN A 268 -6.45 4.86 -16.37
CA ASN A 268 -6.87 5.37 -17.68
C ASN A 268 -8.10 6.28 -17.62
N ARG A 269 -8.73 6.41 -16.43
CA ARG A 269 -9.92 7.24 -16.24
C ARG A 269 -9.78 8.13 -15.01
N LEU A 270 -10.38 9.31 -15.09
CA LEU A 270 -10.57 10.22 -13.95
C LEU A 270 -12.06 10.59 -13.88
N ASN A 271 -12.71 10.30 -12.74
CA ASN A 271 -14.14 10.52 -12.52
C ASN A 271 -15.01 9.97 -13.67
N GLY A 272 -14.70 8.76 -14.15
CA GLY A 272 -15.40 8.05 -15.23
C GLY A 272 -15.03 8.48 -16.65
N ARG A 273 -14.23 9.52 -16.85
CA ARG A 273 -13.79 9.99 -18.17
C ARG A 273 -12.39 9.47 -18.49
N TYR A 274 -12.18 9.00 -19.71
CA TYR A 274 -10.84 8.62 -20.17
C TYR A 274 -9.90 9.82 -20.18
N ILE A 275 -8.70 9.64 -19.62
CA ILE A 275 -7.61 10.62 -19.59
C ILE A 275 -7.10 10.85 -21.02
N ASN A 276 -6.94 9.75 -21.77
CA ASN A 276 -6.47 9.77 -23.15
C ASN A 276 -7.22 8.69 -23.95
N ASP A 277 -7.65 9.02 -25.17
CA ASP A 277 -8.38 8.09 -26.03
C ASP A 277 -7.56 6.84 -26.39
N ASN A 278 -6.23 6.96 -26.47
CA ASN A 278 -5.33 5.84 -26.74
C ASN A 278 -5.32 4.80 -25.60
N LEU A 279 -5.79 5.16 -24.39
CA LEU A 279 -5.85 4.28 -23.23
C LEU A 279 -7.18 3.53 -23.10
N LYS A 280 -8.10 3.67 -24.08
CA LYS A 280 -9.41 2.99 -24.08
C LYS A 280 -9.27 1.49 -24.32
N GLU A 281 -8.46 1.11 -25.30
CA GLU A 281 -8.27 -0.29 -25.68
C GLU A 281 -7.17 -0.98 -24.85
N ASN A 282 -6.14 -0.24 -24.49
CA ASN A 282 -5.04 -0.70 -23.65
C ASN A 282 -4.79 0.31 -22.53
N PRO A 283 -5.00 -0.06 -21.26
CA PRO A 283 -4.83 0.88 -20.16
C PRO A 283 -3.36 1.26 -19.91
N PHE A 284 -2.42 0.49 -20.45
CA PHE A 284 -1.01 0.82 -20.37
C PHE A 284 -0.60 1.75 -21.51
N GLY A 285 -0.18 2.96 -21.17
CA GLY A 285 0.56 3.77 -22.12
C GLY A 285 2.01 3.28 -22.26
N PRO A 286 2.73 3.77 -23.27
CA PRO A 286 4.08 3.26 -23.61
C PRO A 286 5.11 3.44 -22.49
N ILE A 287 5.05 4.50 -21.70
CA ILE A 287 6.00 4.74 -20.60
C ILE A 287 5.64 3.86 -19.40
N THR A 288 4.36 3.81 -19.03
CA THR A 288 3.86 2.95 -17.95
C THR A 288 4.20 1.49 -18.22
N LYS A 289 4.04 1.03 -19.48
CA LYS A 289 4.43 -0.33 -19.87
C LYS A 289 5.93 -0.56 -19.75
N LYS A 290 6.78 0.37 -20.21
CA LYS A 290 8.25 0.28 -20.05
C LYS A 290 8.65 0.16 -18.59
N ILE A 291 8.04 0.95 -17.70
CA ILE A 291 8.30 0.88 -16.26
C ILE A 291 7.92 -0.48 -15.70
N ALA A 292 6.74 -0.99 -16.07
CA ALA A 292 6.27 -2.30 -15.63
C ALA A 292 7.17 -3.45 -16.13
N ASP A 293 7.58 -3.41 -17.40
CA ASP A 293 8.46 -4.42 -17.99
C ASP A 293 9.84 -4.41 -17.30
N LYS A 294 10.40 -3.22 -17.07
CA LYS A 294 11.68 -3.09 -16.38
C LYS A 294 11.62 -3.54 -14.94
N TRP A 295 10.47 -3.31 -14.27
CA TRP A 295 10.24 -3.84 -12.93
C TRP A 295 10.23 -5.36 -12.95
N SER A 296 9.44 -5.98 -13.84
CA SER A 296 9.36 -7.43 -14.00
C SER A 296 10.72 -8.06 -14.30
N GLU A 297 11.50 -7.43 -15.19
CA GLU A 297 12.88 -7.85 -15.48
C GLU A 297 13.76 -7.84 -14.22
N ASN A 298 13.73 -6.75 -13.45
CA ASN A 298 14.56 -6.60 -12.26
C ASN A 298 14.23 -7.59 -11.13
N VAL A 299 12.96 -7.99 -11.01
CA VAL A 299 12.52 -8.93 -9.96
C VAL A 299 12.43 -10.39 -10.47
N GLY A 300 12.60 -10.62 -11.77
CA GLY A 300 12.54 -11.94 -12.39
C GLY A 300 11.15 -12.57 -12.39
N VAL A 301 10.09 -11.75 -12.27
CA VAL A 301 8.68 -12.18 -12.28
C VAL A 301 7.86 -11.23 -13.12
N ASP A 302 7.07 -11.73 -14.06
CA ASP A 302 6.04 -10.93 -14.71
C ASP A 302 4.88 -10.72 -13.72
N PHE A 303 4.96 -9.66 -12.95
CA PHE A 303 3.97 -9.38 -11.92
C PHE A 303 2.58 -9.05 -12.48
N ILE A 304 2.50 -8.59 -13.74
CA ILE A 304 1.22 -8.32 -14.41
C ILE A 304 0.49 -9.63 -14.65
N GLU A 305 1.16 -10.59 -15.29
CA GLU A 305 0.56 -11.91 -15.54
C GLU A 305 0.30 -12.64 -14.21
N GLN A 306 1.22 -12.59 -13.25
CA GLN A 306 1.01 -13.14 -11.91
C GLN A 306 -0.28 -12.60 -11.26
N MET A 307 -0.53 -11.29 -11.33
CA MET A 307 -1.73 -10.67 -10.75
C MET A 307 -3.00 -11.04 -11.52
N LYS A 308 -2.91 -11.18 -12.85
CA LYS A 308 -4.03 -11.65 -13.69
C LYS A 308 -4.38 -13.11 -13.40
N ASP A 309 -3.37 -13.96 -13.20
CA ASP A 309 -3.55 -15.39 -12.89
C ASP A 309 -4.20 -15.59 -11.51
N TRP A 310 -3.88 -14.74 -10.55
CA TRP A 310 -4.51 -14.77 -9.24
C TRP A 310 -5.93 -14.21 -9.23
N TYR A 311 -6.30 -13.44 -10.24
CA TYR A 311 -7.63 -12.86 -10.31
C TYR A 311 -8.71 -13.93 -10.40
N GLN A 312 -9.65 -13.88 -9.49
CA GLN A 312 -10.85 -14.69 -9.50
C GLN A 312 -12.06 -13.77 -9.59
N ASP A 313 -12.77 -13.83 -10.72
CA ASP A 313 -14.08 -13.22 -10.83
C ASP A 313 -15.06 -14.03 -9.99
N THR A 314 -15.34 -13.58 -8.80
CA THR A 314 -16.25 -14.28 -7.88
C THR A 314 -17.71 -13.95 -8.18
N GLY A 315 -18.00 -13.16 -9.23
CA GLY A 315 -19.36 -12.70 -9.57
C GLY A 315 -20.01 -11.82 -8.50
N LYS A 316 -19.36 -11.64 -7.35
CA LYS A 316 -19.72 -10.67 -6.33
C LYS A 316 -19.09 -9.35 -6.73
N ASP A 317 -19.95 -8.46 -7.13
CA ASP A 317 -19.60 -7.14 -7.63
C ASP A 317 -18.68 -6.39 -6.67
N GLY A 318 -17.63 -5.86 -7.25
CA GLY A 318 -16.84 -4.84 -6.66
C GLY A 318 -15.73 -5.34 -5.73
N GLY A 319 -14.51 -5.16 -6.15
CA GLY A 319 -13.29 -5.36 -5.41
C GLY A 319 -13.32 -4.90 -3.94
N TYR A 320 -12.18 -4.54 -3.40
CA TYR A 320 -12.05 -4.13 -1.98
C TYR A 320 -13.11 -3.09 -1.54
N LEU A 321 -13.44 -2.10 -2.37
CA LEU A 321 -14.35 -1.02 -1.98
C LEU A 321 -15.79 -1.50 -1.75
N SER A 322 -16.31 -2.37 -2.60
CA SER A 322 -17.68 -2.88 -2.39
C SER A 322 -17.77 -3.84 -1.21
N SER A 323 -16.68 -4.54 -0.87
CA SER A 323 -16.65 -5.37 0.34
C SER A 323 -16.80 -4.56 1.63
N LEU A 324 -16.52 -3.25 1.60
CA LEU A 324 -16.71 -2.37 2.75
C LEU A 324 -18.18 -2.09 3.09
N LEU A 325 -19.07 -2.23 2.10
CA LEU A 325 -20.50 -1.94 2.29
C LEU A 325 -21.29 -3.15 2.81
N GLY A 326 -20.68 -4.32 2.86
CA GLY A 326 -21.38 -5.57 3.15
C GLY A 326 -22.33 -5.99 2.02
N ASP A 327 -22.97 -7.14 2.19
CA ASP A 327 -24.07 -7.55 1.29
C ASP A 327 -25.28 -6.62 1.61
N LYS A 328 -25.55 -5.64 0.73
CA LYS A 328 -26.79 -4.86 0.76
C LYS A 328 -27.90 -5.65 0.08
#